data_891c40ada574839abeb088e638d9eec6
#
_entry.id   891c40ada574839abeb088e638d9eec6
#
_cell.length_a   1.000
_cell.length_b   1.000
_cell.length_c   1.000
_cell.angle_alpha   90.00
_cell.angle_beta   90.00
_cell.angle_gamma   90.00
#
_symmetry.space_group_name_H-M   'P 1'
#
loop_
_entity.id
_entity.type
_entity.pdbx_description
1 polymer ?
#
loop_
_entity_poly.entity_id
_entity_poly.type
_entity_poly.pdbx_seq_one_letter_code
_entity_poly.pdbx_strand_id
1 'polypeptide(L)'
;MASAPQQGLPLFYNELVPISSQQHGDWKLRAVDGAKFLNNAHAVPLLVEEFIQASRFYPIVFSLGDNPVPLALMGLNEGVNVIVDERGMFPDDWYVPAYVRRYPFLLARLSPDTDDLSLCVDPTSEVIGQFDEGEPIFQDGQPSERTKAVLQFCEQVEQASAMTTGFFNDIKEQKLLTDGEFSAQPTGAAQPYIYRGFQIISEDAVKNLRGDVARKWLQNGLMALVYAHLFSLQRMADIFGRQSQRGMLPPPNGPMLG
;
A
#
# COMPACT_ATOMS: atom_id res chain seq x y z
N MET A 1 33.93 -11.66 7.60
CA MET A 1 32.95 -11.59 6.50
C MET A 1 31.81 -10.75 7.03
N ALA A 2 31.69 -9.50 6.55
CA ALA A 2 30.61 -8.61 6.95
C ALA A 2 29.36 -9.01 6.14
N SER A 3 28.33 -9.52 6.82
CA SER A 3 27.03 -9.79 6.22
C SER A 3 26.44 -8.43 5.77
N ALA A 4 26.12 -8.32 4.48
CA ALA A 4 25.34 -7.23 3.97
C ALA A 4 24.00 -7.16 4.75
N PRO A 5 23.46 -5.96 5.05
CA PRO A 5 22.17 -5.86 5.68
C PRO A 5 21.13 -6.52 4.76
N GLN A 6 20.45 -7.57 5.23
CA GLN A 6 19.28 -8.10 4.58
C GLN A 6 18.24 -6.96 4.57
N GLN A 7 17.99 -6.38 3.40
CA GLN A 7 16.78 -5.60 3.19
C GLN A 7 15.62 -6.53 3.50
N GLY A 8 14.79 -6.17 4.48
CA GLY A 8 13.62 -6.97 4.83
C GLY A 8 12.72 -7.16 3.61
N LEU A 9 12.03 -8.29 3.53
CA LEU A 9 11.05 -8.56 2.49
C LEU A 9 9.94 -7.50 2.51
N PRO A 10 9.30 -7.21 1.36
CA PRO A 10 8.15 -6.31 1.31
C PRO A 10 7.01 -6.82 2.21
N LEU A 11 6.15 -5.90 2.65
CA LEU A 11 4.99 -6.22 3.49
C LEU A 11 4.19 -7.39 2.89
N PHE A 12 3.80 -8.38 3.70
CA PHE A 12 3.08 -9.62 3.38
C PHE A 12 3.91 -10.74 2.76
N TYR A 13 5.10 -10.47 2.23
CA TYR A 13 5.94 -11.50 1.63
C TYR A 13 6.81 -12.17 2.67
N ASN A 14 6.74 -13.49 2.73
CA ASN A 14 7.57 -14.32 3.63
C ASN A 14 8.80 -14.86 2.92
N GLU A 15 8.68 -15.10 1.61
CA GLU A 15 9.74 -15.59 0.75
C GLU A 15 9.56 -15.02 -0.66
N LEU A 16 10.65 -14.93 -1.44
CA LEU A 16 10.59 -14.55 -2.85
C LEU A 16 11.43 -15.49 -3.68
N VAL A 17 10.79 -16.16 -4.64
CA VAL A 17 11.45 -17.02 -5.60
C VAL A 17 11.15 -16.57 -7.03
N PRO A 18 12.14 -16.52 -7.93
CA PRO A 18 11.90 -16.21 -9.34
C PRO A 18 11.13 -17.35 -10.01
N ILE A 19 10.13 -17.01 -10.83
CA ILE A 19 9.34 -18.01 -11.55
C ILE A 19 10.14 -18.54 -12.74
N SER A 20 10.18 -19.88 -12.88
CA SER A 20 10.87 -20.58 -13.94
C SER A 20 10.05 -21.78 -14.43
N SER A 21 9.96 -21.98 -15.74
CA SER A 21 9.27 -23.14 -16.32
C SER A 21 9.93 -24.48 -15.98
N GLN A 22 11.22 -24.46 -15.66
CA GLN A 22 11.96 -25.67 -15.26
C GLN A 22 11.62 -26.13 -13.84
N GLN A 23 11.38 -25.18 -12.92
CA GLN A 23 11.13 -25.47 -11.51
C GLN A 23 9.64 -25.44 -11.16
N HIS A 24 8.84 -24.63 -11.88
CA HIS A 24 7.45 -24.34 -11.54
C HIS A 24 6.50 -24.67 -12.70
N GLY A 25 6.92 -25.55 -13.62
CA GLY A 25 6.14 -25.89 -14.83
C GLY A 25 4.77 -26.51 -14.55
N ASP A 26 4.60 -27.15 -13.40
CA ASP A 26 3.37 -27.79 -12.92
C ASP A 26 2.58 -26.94 -11.92
N TRP A 27 3.06 -25.75 -11.60
CA TRP A 27 2.37 -24.85 -10.69
C TRP A 27 1.12 -24.24 -11.32
N LYS A 28 0.12 -24.01 -10.46
CA LYS A 28 -1.13 -23.40 -10.85
C LYS A 28 -1.48 -22.24 -9.92
N LEU A 29 -2.25 -21.30 -10.47
CA LEU A 29 -2.95 -20.26 -9.72
C LEU A 29 -4.36 -20.74 -9.40
N ARG A 30 -4.76 -20.65 -8.15
CA ARG A 30 -6.13 -20.89 -7.73
C ARG A 30 -6.79 -19.61 -7.24
N ALA A 31 -8.11 -19.53 -7.42
CA ALA A 31 -8.89 -18.49 -6.79
C ALA A 31 -8.92 -18.73 -5.27
N VAL A 32 -8.73 -17.69 -4.49
CA VAL A 32 -8.92 -17.71 -3.03
C VAL A 32 -9.96 -16.65 -2.67
N ASP A 33 -10.80 -16.97 -1.70
CA ASP A 33 -11.77 -16.02 -1.19
C ASP A 33 -11.07 -15.07 -0.20
N GLY A 34 -10.92 -13.80 -0.64
CA GLY A 34 -10.41 -12.74 0.20
C GLY A 34 -8.88 -12.71 0.38
N ALA A 35 -8.42 -11.68 1.03
CA ALA A 35 -7.01 -11.39 1.32
C ALA A 35 -6.75 -11.49 2.84
N LYS A 36 -6.80 -12.70 3.40
CA LYS A 36 -6.65 -12.93 4.86
C LYS A 36 -5.36 -12.37 5.43
N PHE A 37 -4.31 -12.24 4.61
CA PHE A 37 -3.04 -11.62 5.01
C PHE A 37 -3.20 -10.15 5.41
N LEU A 38 -4.34 -9.51 5.08
CA LEU A 38 -4.67 -8.14 5.49
C LEU A 38 -5.28 -8.04 6.89
N ASN A 39 -5.72 -9.12 7.50
CA ASN A 39 -6.55 -9.05 8.73
C ASN A 39 -5.89 -8.25 9.86
N ASN A 40 -4.55 -8.26 9.92
CA ASN A 40 -3.78 -7.52 10.91
C ASN A 40 -3.01 -6.32 10.30
N ALA A 41 -3.30 -5.96 9.06
CA ALA A 41 -2.62 -4.85 8.39
C ALA A 41 -3.38 -3.53 8.60
N HIS A 42 -2.85 -2.64 9.43
CA HIS A 42 -3.46 -1.32 9.66
C HIS A 42 -3.18 -0.33 8.51
N ALA A 43 -2.19 -0.58 7.68
CA ALA A 43 -1.82 0.28 6.56
C ALA A 43 -1.28 -0.54 5.37
N VAL A 44 -1.53 -0.07 4.16
CA VAL A 44 -1.08 -0.72 2.91
C VAL A 44 -0.46 0.35 2.00
N PRO A 45 0.70 0.08 1.37
CA PRO A 45 1.30 0.99 0.41
C PRO A 45 0.36 1.32 -0.76
N LEU A 46 0.40 2.57 -1.20
CA LEU A 46 -0.30 3.09 -2.38
C LEU A 46 0.69 3.62 -3.41
N LEU A 47 0.25 3.64 -4.64
CA LEU A 47 0.88 4.41 -5.72
C LEU A 47 0.16 5.76 -5.86
N VAL A 48 0.87 6.78 -6.30
CA VAL A 48 0.28 8.12 -6.44
C VAL A 48 -0.89 8.15 -7.42
N GLU A 49 -0.88 7.31 -8.45
CA GLU A 49 -1.97 7.16 -9.41
C GLU A 49 -3.27 6.68 -8.77
N GLU A 50 -3.18 5.99 -7.63
CA GLU A 50 -4.33 5.46 -6.89
C GLU A 50 -5.03 6.53 -6.03
N PHE A 51 -4.39 7.68 -5.76
CA PHE A 51 -4.86 8.66 -4.78
C PHE A 51 -6.30 9.10 -5.01
N ILE A 52 -6.68 9.41 -6.25
CA ILE A 52 -8.04 9.89 -6.57
C ILE A 52 -9.09 8.82 -6.26
N GLN A 53 -8.81 7.56 -6.56
CA GLN A 53 -9.72 6.46 -6.28
C GLN A 53 -9.70 6.08 -4.78
N ALA A 54 -8.51 5.92 -4.23
CA ALA A 54 -8.30 5.50 -2.85
C ALA A 54 -8.83 6.53 -1.83
N SER A 55 -8.73 7.84 -2.12
CA SER A 55 -9.17 8.93 -1.23
C SER A 55 -10.66 8.87 -0.88
N ARG A 56 -11.46 8.20 -1.69
CA ARG A 56 -12.90 8.01 -1.44
C ARG A 56 -13.16 7.02 -0.30
N PHE A 57 -12.22 6.16 0.01
CA PHE A 57 -12.37 5.02 0.91
C PHE A 57 -11.42 5.05 2.11
N TYR A 58 -10.19 5.54 1.91
CA TYR A 58 -9.11 5.47 2.89
C TYR A 58 -8.54 6.85 3.20
N PRO A 59 -8.13 7.11 4.45
CA PRO A 59 -7.15 8.15 4.71
C PRO A 59 -5.85 7.77 4.00
N ILE A 60 -5.25 8.71 3.29
CA ILE A 60 -3.93 8.57 2.71
C ILE A 60 -2.96 9.35 3.58
N VAL A 61 -1.95 8.70 4.12
CA VAL A 61 -0.89 9.33 4.90
C VAL A 61 0.47 8.92 4.35
N PHE A 62 1.54 9.48 4.87
CA PHE A 62 2.91 9.13 4.45
C PHE A 62 3.69 8.58 5.62
N SER A 63 4.51 7.56 5.37
CA SER A 63 5.42 7.03 6.38
C SER A 63 6.44 8.10 6.82
N LEU A 64 6.97 7.96 8.02
CA LEU A 64 8.10 8.77 8.48
C LEU A 64 9.38 8.42 7.71
N GLY A 65 10.34 9.34 7.73
CA GLY A 65 11.68 9.14 7.20
C GLY A 65 11.97 9.91 5.91
N ASP A 66 13.18 9.72 5.38
CA ASP A 66 13.68 10.48 4.23
C ASP A 66 13.04 10.04 2.90
N ASN A 67 12.54 8.83 2.84
CA ASN A 67 11.84 8.29 1.66
C ASN A 67 10.42 7.86 2.04
N PRO A 68 9.51 8.81 2.25
CA PRO A 68 8.16 8.51 2.67
C PRO A 68 7.40 7.69 1.61
N VAL A 69 6.62 6.72 2.09
CA VAL A 69 5.75 5.87 1.27
C VAL A 69 4.31 6.28 1.53
N PRO A 70 3.49 6.48 0.49
CA PRO A 70 2.06 6.71 0.69
C PRO A 70 1.38 5.44 1.20
N LEU A 71 0.52 5.60 2.18
CA LEU A 71 -0.17 4.51 2.87
C LEU A 71 -1.68 4.76 2.89
N ALA A 72 -2.46 3.77 2.48
CA ALA A 72 -3.89 3.71 2.77
C ALA A 72 -4.07 3.15 4.18
N LEU A 73 -4.68 3.90 5.08
CA LEU A 73 -4.96 3.40 6.43
C LEU A 73 -6.23 2.53 6.42
N MET A 74 -6.09 1.34 6.99
CA MET A 74 -7.18 0.37 7.20
C MET A 74 -7.52 0.21 8.69
N GLY A 75 -6.70 0.79 9.56
CA GLY A 75 -6.84 0.90 11.00
C GLY A 75 -5.94 2.00 11.53
N LEU A 76 -6.17 2.45 12.77
CA LEU A 76 -5.38 3.50 13.40
C LEU A 76 -4.34 2.95 14.38
N ASN A 77 -4.29 1.65 14.58
CA ASN A 77 -3.35 0.98 15.45
C ASN A 77 -2.73 -0.20 14.73
N GLU A 78 -1.48 -0.50 15.03
CA GLU A 78 -0.80 -1.70 14.55
C GLU A 78 -1.62 -2.95 14.89
N GLY A 79 -1.70 -3.89 13.97
CA GLY A 79 -2.45 -5.14 14.13
C GLY A 79 -3.97 -5.00 13.97
N VAL A 80 -4.50 -3.81 13.68
CA VAL A 80 -5.94 -3.56 13.55
C VAL A 80 -6.31 -3.22 12.11
N ASN A 81 -7.20 -4.03 11.51
CA ASN A 81 -7.85 -3.73 10.25
C ASN A 81 -9.38 -3.67 10.45
N VAL A 82 -10.00 -2.55 10.10
CA VAL A 82 -11.46 -2.36 10.21
C VAL A 82 -12.16 -2.29 8.85
N ILE A 83 -11.43 -2.55 7.77
CA ILE A 83 -11.96 -2.49 6.42
C ILE A 83 -12.41 -3.88 5.97
N VAL A 84 -11.52 -4.86 6.00
CA VAL A 84 -11.85 -6.22 5.56
C VAL A 84 -12.60 -6.99 6.65
N ASP A 85 -13.34 -8.01 6.24
CA ASP A 85 -13.96 -9.00 7.13
C ASP A 85 -12.93 -10.07 7.57
N GLU A 86 -13.37 -11.05 8.39
CA GLU A 86 -12.52 -12.14 8.89
C GLU A 86 -11.95 -13.03 7.77
N ARG A 87 -12.57 -13.04 6.60
CA ARG A 87 -12.09 -13.75 5.40
C ARG A 87 -11.16 -12.91 4.56
N GLY A 88 -10.93 -11.63 4.93
CA GLY A 88 -10.12 -10.69 4.16
C GLY A 88 -10.88 -10.09 2.97
N MET A 89 -12.23 -10.13 2.98
CA MET A 89 -13.04 -9.54 1.91
C MET A 89 -13.22 -8.04 2.14
N PHE A 90 -12.99 -7.27 1.09
CA PHE A 90 -13.38 -5.85 1.07
C PHE A 90 -14.89 -5.72 0.96
N PRO A 91 -15.49 -4.63 1.47
CA PRO A 91 -16.87 -4.30 1.14
C PRO A 91 -17.06 -4.14 -0.36
N ASP A 92 -18.26 -4.41 -0.86
CA ASP A 92 -18.60 -4.21 -2.26
C ASP A 92 -18.29 -2.77 -2.71
N ASP A 93 -17.84 -2.61 -3.96
CA ASP A 93 -17.49 -1.33 -4.58
C ASP A 93 -16.29 -0.57 -3.94
N TRP A 94 -15.59 -1.17 -2.97
CA TRP A 94 -14.38 -0.56 -2.43
C TRP A 94 -13.19 -0.74 -3.35
N TYR A 95 -12.36 0.31 -3.40
CA TYR A 95 -11.11 0.26 -4.15
C TYR A 95 -10.11 -0.67 -3.45
N VAL A 96 -9.60 -1.67 -4.16
CA VAL A 96 -8.55 -2.57 -3.65
C VAL A 96 -7.19 -2.05 -4.12
N PRO A 97 -6.28 -1.67 -3.21
CA PRO A 97 -4.96 -1.15 -3.57
C PRO A 97 -4.16 -2.09 -4.48
N ALA A 98 -3.38 -1.53 -5.42
CA ALA A 98 -2.55 -2.28 -6.34
C ALA A 98 -1.56 -3.19 -5.60
N TYR A 99 -1.06 -2.74 -4.46
CA TYR A 99 -0.19 -3.51 -3.59
C TYR A 99 -0.82 -4.83 -3.12
N VAL A 100 -2.12 -4.81 -2.80
CA VAL A 100 -2.90 -6.00 -2.43
C VAL A 100 -3.15 -6.89 -3.65
N ARG A 101 -3.54 -6.28 -4.77
CA ARG A 101 -3.90 -7.00 -6.00
C ARG A 101 -2.71 -7.73 -6.63
N ARG A 102 -1.48 -7.21 -6.46
CA ARG A 102 -0.29 -7.85 -7.02
C ARG A 102 0.18 -9.07 -6.22
N TYR A 103 -0.15 -9.11 -4.90
CA TYR A 103 0.26 -10.26 -4.07
C TYR A 103 -0.32 -11.57 -4.64
N PRO A 104 0.47 -12.66 -4.75
CA PRO A 104 1.81 -12.85 -4.19
C PRO A 104 2.97 -12.56 -5.17
N PHE A 105 2.75 -11.82 -6.25
CA PHE A 105 3.75 -11.56 -7.27
C PHE A 105 4.48 -10.24 -7.06
N LEU A 106 5.74 -10.20 -7.47
CA LEU A 106 6.59 -9.02 -7.40
C LEU A 106 7.65 -9.07 -8.50
N LEU A 107 7.97 -7.93 -9.11
CA LEU A 107 9.20 -7.80 -9.90
C LEU A 107 10.37 -7.50 -8.98
N ALA A 108 11.42 -8.30 -9.07
CA ALA A 108 12.62 -8.11 -8.28
C ALA A 108 13.88 -8.24 -9.14
N ARG A 109 14.91 -7.48 -8.79
CA ARG A 109 16.25 -7.59 -9.37
C ARG A 109 16.95 -8.77 -8.69
N LEU A 110 17.36 -9.76 -9.47
CA LEU A 110 18.03 -10.97 -8.96
C LEU A 110 19.54 -10.80 -8.82
N SER A 111 20.14 -9.87 -9.57
CA SER A 111 21.56 -9.57 -9.52
C SER A 111 21.78 -8.06 -9.44
N PRO A 112 22.75 -7.59 -8.65
CA PRO A 112 23.11 -6.17 -8.63
C PRO A 112 23.74 -5.68 -9.95
N ASP A 113 24.19 -6.60 -10.79
CA ASP A 113 24.94 -6.31 -12.01
C ASP A 113 24.04 -6.09 -13.25
N THR A 114 22.72 -6.35 -13.13
CA THR A 114 21.76 -6.14 -14.21
C THR A 114 20.59 -5.30 -13.76
N ASP A 115 20.03 -4.52 -14.68
CA ASP A 115 18.79 -3.78 -14.45
C ASP A 115 17.54 -4.61 -14.75
N ASP A 116 17.73 -5.86 -15.16
CA ASP A 116 16.63 -6.75 -15.50
C ASP A 116 15.83 -7.16 -14.25
N LEU A 117 14.54 -7.00 -14.36
CA LEU A 117 13.59 -7.44 -13.33
C LEU A 117 13.03 -8.81 -13.71
N SER A 118 12.99 -9.69 -12.73
CA SER A 118 12.38 -11.02 -12.86
C SER A 118 11.07 -11.07 -12.10
N LEU A 119 10.09 -11.76 -12.67
CA LEU A 119 8.84 -12.03 -11.96
C LEU A 119 9.13 -13.06 -10.86
N CYS A 120 8.95 -12.62 -9.62
CA CYS A 120 9.08 -13.44 -8.42
C CYS A 120 7.70 -13.67 -7.79
N VAL A 121 7.63 -14.69 -6.96
CA VAL A 121 6.41 -15.05 -6.23
C VAL A 121 6.76 -15.43 -4.80
N ASP A 122 5.82 -15.18 -3.88
CA ASP A 122 5.87 -15.77 -2.55
C ASP A 122 5.27 -17.19 -2.59
N PRO A 123 6.09 -18.25 -2.51
CA PRO A 123 5.63 -19.64 -2.58
C PRO A 123 4.86 -20.07 -1.31
N THR A 124 4.93 -19.29 -0.23
CA THR A 124 4.15 -19.55 1.00
C THR A 124 2.69 -19.11 0.89
N SER A 125 2.34 -18.44 -0.20
CA SER A 125 0.99 -17.98 -0.49
C SER A 125 0.06 -19.17 -0.80
N GLU A 126 -1.18 -19.09 -0.32
CA GLU A 126 -2.23 -20.05 -0.68
C GLU A 126 -2.72 -19.92 -2.14
N VAL A 127 -2.26 -18.90 -2.88
CA VAL A 127 -2.76 -18.58 -4.23
C VAL A 127 -2.05 -19.36 -5.33
N ILE A 128 -0.78 -19.73 -5.12
CA ILE A 128 0.08 -20.35 -6.14
C ILE A 128 0.83 -21.54 -5.59
N GLY A 129 0.97 -22.60 -6.38
CA GLY A 129 1.69 -23.80 -6.00
C GLY A 129 1.31 -25.02 -6.85
N GLN A 130 1.74 -26.20 -6.39
CA GLN A 130 1.36 -27.48 -6.99
C GLN A 130 -0.05 -27.86 -6.52
N PHE A 131 -1.06 -27.46 -7.29
CA PHE A 131 -2.46 -27.76 -6.99
C PHE A 131 -3.07 -28.67 -8.04
N ASP A 132 -4.03 -29.51 -7.64
CA ASP A 132 -4.78 -30.36 -8.58
C ASP A 132 -5.66 -29.49 -9.49
N GLU A 133 -6.25 -28.41 -8.95
CA GLU A 133 -7.13 -27.47 -9.65
C GLU A 133 -6.50 -26.08 -9.74
N GLY A 134 -6.86 -25.31 -10.76
CA GLY A 134 -6.40 -23.95 -10.99
C GLY A 134 -5.88 -23.71 -12.40
N GLU A 135 -5.54 -22.45 -12.69
CA GLU A 135 -4.98 -22.04 -13.97
C GLU A 135 -3.47 -22.30 -13.99
N PRO A 136 -2.92 -23.04 -14.96
CA PRO A 136 -1.48 -23.28 -15.04
C PRO A 136 -0.73 -21.98 -15.27
N ILE A 137 0.43 -21.82 -14.62
CA ILE A 137 1.29 -20.64 -14.83
C ILE A 137 2.19 -20.78 -16.07
N PHE A 138 2.44 -22.02 -16.53
CA PHE A 138 3.14 -22.31 -17.77
C PHE A 138 2.32 -23.28 -18.64
N GLN A 139 2.41 -23.08 -19.96
CA GLN A 139 1.87 -23.98 -20.98
C GLN A 139 2.94 -24.21 -22.04
N ASP A 140 3.25 -25.46 -22.34
CA ASP A 140 4.29 -25.84 -23.30
C ASP A 140 5.65 -25.15 -23.04
N GLY A 141 6.00 -24.99 -21.75
CA GLY A 141 7.24 -24.34 -21.31
C GLY A 141 7.27 -22.83 -21.44
N GLN A 142 6.17 -22.20 -21.88
CA GLN A 142 6.01 -20.76 -22.00
C GLN A 142 5.06 -20.21 -20.92
N PRO A 143 5.22 -18.96 -20.47
CA PRO A 143 4.26 -18.33 -19.57
C PRO A 143 2.84 -18.36 -20.15
N SER A 144 1.86 -18.80 -19.36
CA SER A 144 0.46 -18.79 -19.74
C SER A 144 -0.04 -17.35 -19.95
N GLU A 145 -1.20 -17.18 -20.59
CA GLU A 145 -1.82 -15.85 -20.74
C GLU A 145 -2.10 -15.20 -19.38
N ARG A 146 -2.44 -16.00 -18.38
CA ARG A 146 -2.63 -15.51 -17.00
C ARG A 146 -1.32 -14.97 -16.42
N THR A 147 -0.21 -15.68 -16.60
CA THR A 147 1.12 -15.25 -16.13
C THR A 147 1.61 -14.00 -16.87
N LYS A 148 1.35 -13.91 -18.17
CA LYS A 148 1.66 -12.68 -18.94
C LYS A 148 0.86 -11.47 -18.44
N ALA A 149 -0.42 -11.64 -18.12
CA ALA A 149 -1.25 -10.58 -17.55
C ALA A 149 -0.74 -10.15 -16.16
N VAL A 150 -0.31 -11.09 -15.32
CA VAL A 150 0.32 -10.79 -14.02
C VAL A 150 1.63 -10.02 -14.21
N LEU A 151 2.50 -10.45 -15.14
CA LEU A 151 3.74 -9.76 -15.45
C LEU A 151 3.47 -8.31 -15.88
N GLN A 152 2.55 -8.12 -16.83
CA GLN A 152 2.18 -6.80 -17.31
C GLN A 152 1.64 -5.89 -16.17
N PHE A 153 0.85 -6.45 -15.27
CA PHE A 153 0.37 -5.71 -14.10
C PHE A 153 1.51 -5.31 -13.16
N CYS A 154 2.46 -6.21 -12.88
CA CYS A 154 3.63 -5.89 -12.08
C CYS A 154 4.50 -4.81 -12.74
N GLU A 155 4.68 -4.84 -14.07
CA GLU A 155 5.39 -3.78 -14.82
C GLU A 155 4.70 -2.42 -14.69
N GLN A 156 3.37 -2.38 -14.75
CA GLN A 156 2.60 -1.14 -14.51
C GLN A 156 2.81 -0.62 -13.09
N VAL A 157 2.85 -1.50 -12.08
CA VAL A 157 3.13 -1.13 -10.69
C VAL A 157 4.53 -0.52 -10.55
N GLU A 158 5.54 -1.07 -11.21
CA GLU A 158 6.91 -0.51 -11.17
C GLU A 158 6.99 0.86 -11.85
N GLN A 159 6.31 1.04 -12.99
CA GLN A 159 6.22 2.36 -13.65
C GLN A 159 5.53 3.40 -12.76
N ALA A 160 4.42 3.04 -12.14
CA ALA A 160 3.70 3.91 -11.21
C ALA A 160 4.50 4.20 -9.91
N SER A 161 5.36 3.27 -9.49
CA SER A 161 6.30 3.49 -8.38
C SER A 161 7.32 4.58 -8.70
N ALA A 162 7.84 4.62 -9.93
CA ALA A 162 8.72 5.70 -10.37
C ALA A 162 8.00 7.07 -10.37
N MET A 163 6.73 7.13 -10.79
CA MET A 163 5.93 8.36 -10.71
C MET A 163 5.65 8.77 -9.27
N THR A 164 5.43 7.80 -8.38
CA THR A 164 5.27 8.06 -6.94
C THR A 164 6.53 8.68 -6.35
N THR A 165 7.70 8.20 -6.73
CA THR A 165 8.99 8.80 -6.36
C THR A 165 9.12 10.24 -6.88
N GLY A 166 8.73 10.50 -8.13
CA GLY A 166 8.71 11.84 -8.73
C GLY A 166 7.79 12.80 -7.96
N PHE A 167 6.59 12.35 -7.59
CA PHE A 167 5.67 13.13 -6.77
C PHE A 167 6.30 13.55 -5.44
N PHE A 168 6.97 12.64 -4.73
CA PHE A 168 7.62 12.97 -3.46
C PHE A 168 8.80 13.93 -3.64
N ASN A 169 9.54 13.83 -4.73
CA ASN A 169 10.60 14.80 -5.02
C ASN A 169 10.03 16.22 -5.16
N ASP A 170 8.93 16.38 -5.91
CA ASP A 170 8.25 17.68 -6.06
C ASP A 170 7.71 18.21 -4.71
N ILE A 171 7.07 17.35 -3.90
CA ILE A 171 6.53 17.72 -2.58
C ILE A 171 7.63 18.14 -1.60
N LYS A 172 8.76 17.42 -1.59
CA LYS A 172 9.92 17.74 -0.74
C LYS A 172 10.61 19.03 -1.16
N GLU A 173 10.80 19.24 -2.47
CA GLU A 173 11.38 20.47 -3.01
C GLU A 173 10.61 21.71 -2.52
N GLN A 174 9.29 21.63 -2.48
CA GLN A 174 8.42 22.71 -2.00
C GLN A 174 8.20 22.69 -0.48
N LYS A 175 8.82 21.75 0.26
CA LYS A 175 8.75 21.62 1.73
C LYS A 175 7.30 21.52 2.24
N LEU A 176 6.48 20.72 1.57
CA LEU A 176 5.07 20.61 1.90
C LEU A 176 4.76 19.56 2.98
N LEU A 177 5.71 18.67 3.32
CA LEU A 177 5.49 17.65 4.33
C LEU A 177 5.55 18.22 5.74
N THR A 178 4.67 17.77 6.59
CA THR A 178 4.64 18.05 8.03
C THR A 178 4.19 16.81 8.80
N ASP A 179 4.53 16.75 10.08
CA ASP A 179 4.04 15.69 10.95
C ASP A 179 2.52 15.76 11.06
N GLY A 180 1.88 14.60 10.92
CA GLY A 180 0.45 14.44 11.00
C GLY A 180 0.00 14.13 12.44
N GLU A 181 -1.16 14.67 12.79
CA GLU A 181 -1.86 14.33 14.03
C GLU A 181 -3.35 14.16 13.74
N PHE A 182 -3.94 13.11 14.29
CA PHE A 182 -5.40 12.97 14.33
C PHE A 182 -5.85 12.79 15.78
N SER A 183 -6.84 13.58 16.18
CA SER A 183 -7.41 13.53 17.53
C SER A 183 -8.91 13.27 17.45
N ALA A 184 -9.40 12.32 18.24
CA ALA A 184 -10.80 11.99 18.34
C ALA A 184 -11.20 11.71 19.79
N GLN A 185 -12.31 12.28 20.22
CA GLN A 185 -12.84 12.08 21.57
C GLN A 185 -14.26 11.50 21.51
N PRO A 186 -14.46 10.22 21.83
CA PRO A 186 -15.78 9.63 21.95
C PRO A 186 -16.60 10.32 23.04
N THR A 187 -17.90 10.38 22.88
CA THR A 187 -18.80 10.91 23.91
C THR A 187 -18.64 10.12 25.21
N GLY A 188 -18.34 10.84 26.29
CA GLY A 188 -18.12 10.24 27.62
C GLY A 188 -16.68 9.79 27.90
N ALA A 189 -15.77 9.88 26.95
CA ALA A 189 -14.34 9.64 27.20
C ALA A 189 -13.72 10.81 27.96
N ALA A 190 -12.90 10.51 28.99
CA ALA A 190 -12.23 11.52 29.81
C ALA A 190 -11.15 12.29 29.06
N GLN A 191 -10.52 11.66 28.06
CA GLN A 191 -9.44 12.24 27.26
C GLN A 191 -9.58 11.83 25.78
N PRO A 192 -9.06 12.65 24.85
CA PRO A 192 -9.03 12.29 23.44
C PRO A 192 -8.02 11.17 23.17
N TYR A 193 -8.30 10.39 22.13
CA TYR A 193 -7.32 9.53 21.47
C TYR A 193 -6.53 10.38 20.50
N ILE A 194 -5.21 10.29 20.56
CA ILE A 194 -4.31 11.07 19.69
C ILE A 194 -3.46 10.07 18.91
N TYR A 195 -3.46 10.18 17.59
CA TYR A 195 -2.70 9.34 16.67
C TYR A 195 -1.64 10.19 15.96
N ARG A 196 -0.40 9.71 15.97
CA ARG A 196 0.78 10.33 15.37
C ARG A 196 1.62 9.24 14.69
N GLY A 197 2.82 9.59 14.22
CA GLY A 197 3.73 8.61 13.61
C GLY A 197 3.58 8.53 12.08
N PHE A 198 3.03 9.56 11.47
CA PHE A 198 2.90 9.70 10.02
C PHE A 198 3.11 11.15 9.60
N GLN A 199 3.33 11.35 8.29
CA GLN A 199 3.40 12.68 7.67
C GLN A 199 2.18 12.93 6.79
N ILE A 200 1.89 14.20 6.59
CA ILE A 200 0.84 14.70 5.69
C ILE A 200 1.37 15.90 4.90
N ILE A 201 0.64 16.30 3.86
CA ILE A 201 0.86 17.58 3.19
C ILE A 201 0.21 18.69 4.03
N SER A 202 0.95 19.75 4.31
CA SER A 202 0.44 20.96 4.95
C SER A 202 -0.42 21.75 3.96
N GLU A 203 -1.73 21.86 4.23
CA GLU A 203 -2.63 22.66 3.40
C GLU A 203 -2.21 24.15 3.35
N ASP A 204 -1.71 24.67 4.45
CA ASP A 204 -1.23 26.06 4.51
C ASP A 204 0.03 26.27 3.66
N ALA A 205 0.94 25.30 3.62
CA ALA A 205 2.09 25.34 2.73
C ALA A 205 1.66 25.28 1.24
N VAL A 206 0.64 24.49 0.92
CA VAL A 206 0.06 24.43 -0.45
C VAL A 206 -0.53 25.80 -0.86
N LYS A 207 -1.29 26.44 0.04
CA LYS A 207 -1.86 27.79 -0.22
C LYS A 207 -0.79 28.86 -0.45
N ASN A 208 0.39 28.67 0.10
CA ASN A 208 1.53 29.59 -0.01
C ASN A 208 2.52 29.22 -1.13
N LEU A 209 2.18 28.26 -2.00
CA LEU A 209 2.99 27.93 -3.16
C LEU A 209 3.16 29.14 -4.08
N ARG A 210 4.36 29.27 -4.67
CA ARG A 210 4.60 30.27 -5.72
C ARG A 210 3.63 30.05 -6.87
N GLY A 211 3.14 31.15 -7.45
CA GLY A 211 2.12 31.08 -8.50
C GLY A 211 2.56 30.31 -9.75
N ASP A 212 3.85 30.33 -10.10
CA ASP A 212 4.42 29.58 -11.22
C ASP A 212 4.39 28.05 -10.94
N VAL A 213 4.75 27.64 -9.71
CA VAL A 213 4.69 26.24 -9.27
C VAL A 213 3.26 25.74 -9.21
N ALA A 214 2.36 26.52 -8.60
CA ALA A 214 0.95 26.16 -8.51
C ALA A 214 0.32 25.98 -9.89
N ARG A 215 0.64 26.87 -10.85
CA ARG A 215 0.17 26.76 -12.24
C ARG A 215 0.72 25.51 -12.93
N LYS A 216 2.02 25.21 -12.77
CA LYS A 216 2.64 24.00 -13.32
C LYS A 216 1.94 22.73 -12.79
N TRP A 217 1.69 22.68 -11.48
CA TRP A 217 1.06 21.52 -10.83
C TRP A 217 -0.40 21.35 -11.20
N LEU A 218 -1.11 22.46 -11.45
CA LEU A 218 -2.47 22.40 -12.00
C LEU A 218 -2.47 21.82 -13.42
N GLN A 219 -1.51 22.21 -14.26
CA GLN A 219 -1.44 21.79 -15.65
C GLN A 219 -1.00 20.33 -15.83
N ASN A 220 -0.10 19.83 -14.97
CA ASN A 220 0.40 18.46 -15.04
C ASN A 220 -0.38 17.46 -14.16
N GLY A 221 -1.44 17.91 -13.45
CA GLY A 221 -2.30 17.06 -12.62
C GLY A 221 -1.80 16.80 -11.20
N LEU A 222 -0.58 17.23 -10.83
CA LEU A 222 -0.02 16.99 -9.49
C LEU A 222 -0.89 17.64 -8.40
N MET A 223 -1.44 18.83 -8.66
CA MET A 223 -2.34 19.50 -7.72
C MET A 223 -3.57 18.66 -7.37
N ALA A 224 -4.12 17.90 -8.32
CA ALA A 224 -5.24 17.02 -8.06
C ALA A 224 -4.88 15.89 -7.08
N LEU A 225 -3.66 15.36 -7.15
CA LEU A 225 -3.15 14.33 -6.25
C LEU A 225 -2.95 14.88 -4.83
N VAL A 226 -2.42 16.12 -4.72
CA VAL A 226 -2.29 16.84 -3.45
C VAL A 226 -3.66 16.99 -2.78
N TYR A 227 -4.68 17.45 -3.51
CA TYR A 227 -6.01 17.61 -2.95
C TYR A 227 -6.71 16.26 -2.68
N ALA A 228 -6.47 15.23 -3.49
CA ALA A 228 -6.97 13.89 -3.18
C ALA A 228 -6.45 13.39 -1.82
N HIS A 229 -5.14 13.60 -1.54
CA HIS A 229 -4.58 13.32 -0.22
C HIS A 229 -5.27 14.16 0.87
N LEU A 230 -5.34 15.48 0.72
CA LEU A 230 -5.94 16.36 1.74
C LEU A 230 -7.39 16.00 2.04
N PHE A 231 -8.20 15.73 1.02
CA PHE A 231 -9.61 15.32 1.22
C PHE A 231 -9.72 13.94 1.87
N SER A 232 -8.78 13.04 1.60
CA SER A 232 -8.78 11.70 2.21
C SER A 232 -8.63 11.73 3.73
N LEU A 233 -7.99 12.76 4.29
CA LEU A 233 -7.75 12.86 5.74
C LEU A 233 -9.05 12.88 6.56
N GLN A 234 -10.17 13.32 5.97
CA GLN A 234 -11.47 13.25 6.60
C GLN A 234 -11.91 11.81 6.93
N ARG A 235 -11.40 10.81 6.19
CA ARG A 235 -11.66 9.39 6.43
C ARG A 235 -11.06 8.85 7.73
N MET A 236 -10.15 9.62 8.38
CA MET A 236 -9.65 9.26 9.71
C MET A 236 -10.78 9.07 10.72
N ALA A 237 -11.79 9.95 10.69
CA ALA A 237 -12.95 9.85 11.56
C ALA A 237 -13.79 8.59 11.29
N ASP A 238 -13.90 8.17 10.01
CA ASP A 238 -14.63 6.96 9.64
C ASP A 238 -13.91 5.70 10.15
N ILE A 239 -12.58 5.63 10.00
CA ILE A 239 -11.76 4.53 10.54
C ILE A 239 -11.89 4.46 12.07
N PHE A 240 -11.75 5.60 12.74
CA PHE A 240 -11.92 5.68 14.19
C PHE A 240 -13.31 5.19 14.64
N GLY A 241 -14.37 5.65 13.97
CA GLY A 241 -15.74 5.22 14.23
C GLY A 241 -15.94 3.71 14.11
N ARG A 242 -15.43 3.10 13.03
CA ARG A 242 -15.45 1.64 12.82
C ARG A 242 -14.69 0.90 13.90
N GLN A 243 -13.50 1.39 14.26
CA GLN A 243 -12.65 0.80 15.28
C GLN A 243 -13.31 0.86 16.67
N SER A 244 -13.95 1.99 16.99
CA SER A 244 -14.73 2.16 18.22
C SER A 244 -15.93 1.21 18.28
N GLN A 245 -16.70 1.10 17.21
CA GLN A 245 -17.88 0.22 17.12
C GLN A 245 -17.51 -1.27 17.29
N ARG A 246 -16.30 -1.67 16.82
CA ARG A 246 -15.78 -3.04 16.96
C ARG A 246 -15.09 -3.29 18.32
N GLY A 247 -15.01 -2.28 19.20
CA GLY A 247 -14.31 -2.40 20.50
C GLY A 247 -12.78 -2.57 20.35
N MET A 248 -12.20 -2.10 19.24
CA MET A 248 -10.79 -2.24 18.92
C MET A 248 -9.96 -0.98 19.21
N LEU A 249 -10.50 -0.05 20.02
CA LEU A 249 -9.71 1.09 20.49
C LEU A 249 -8.67 0.63 21.51
N PRO A 250 -7.44 1.18 21.50
CA PRO A 250 -6.45 0.88 22.51
C PRO A 250 -6.94 1.36 23.88
N PRO A 251 -6.41 0.83 24.99
CA PRO A 251 -6.68 1.40 26.32
C PRO A 251 -6.22 2.86 26.33
N PRO A 252 -6.91 3.76 27.06
CA PRO A 252 -6.68 5.22 27.04
C PRO A 252 -5.24 5.67 27.32
N ASN A 253 -4.38 4.79 27.83
CA ASN A 253 -2.96 5.03 28.16
C ASN A 253 -2.01 4.01 27.49
N GLY A 254 -2.45 3.35 26.41
CA GLY A 254 -1.61 2.42 25.65
C GLY A 254 -0.50 3.15 24.85
N PRO A 255 0.59 2.46 24.50
CA PRO A 255 1.63 3.04 23.66
C PRO A 255 1.00 3.49 22.34
N MET A 256 1.23 4.76 22.00
CA MET A 256 0.90 5.33 20.72
C MET A 256 1.86 4.78 19.65
N LEU A 257 1.39 4.70 18.42
CA LEU A 257 2.17 4.25 17.26
C LEU A 257 3.59 4.81 17.32
N GLY A 258 4.58 3.93 17.39
CA GLY A 258 5.97 4.20 17.15
C GLY A 258 6.34 3.88 15.72
#